data_40b726008d47d64ce686942fbd828941
#
_entry.id   40b726008d47d64ce686942fbd828941
#
_cell.length_a   1.000
_cell.length_b   1.000
_cell.length_c   1.000
_cell.angle_alpha   90.00
_cell.angle_beta   90.00
_cell.angle_gamma   90.00
#
_symmetry.space_group_name_H-M   'P 1'
#
loop_
_entity.id
_entity.type
_entity.pdbx_description
1 polymer ?
#
loop_
_entity_poly.entity_id
_entity_poly.type
_entity_poly.pdbx_seq_one_letter_code
_entity_poly.pdbx_strand_id
1 'polypeptide(L)'
;MPNSKCRVLCVDDHRDTSEMLQMLLAEEDYKVHTAATMEEACKMASETQYDLYVLDKRLPDGTGIQLCETLAKLSPNVPCIFYTGDAYEIHRREAFAAGAAAFVAKPDIEGLINAVHQLLAGSECATTT
;
A
#
# COMPACT_ATOMS: atom_id res chain seq x y z
N MET A 1 -12.38 -14.08 -20.25
CA MET A 1 -12.33 -13.31 -19.60
C MET A 1 -11.17 -12.97 -19.05
N PRO A 2 -10.69 -12.05 -19.25
CA PRO A 2 -9.49 -11.75 -18.63
C PRO A 2 -9.64 -11.81 -17.17
N ASN A 3 -8.65 -12.25 -16.52
CA ASN A 3 -8.64 -12.24 -15.10
C ASN A 3 -8.44 -10.85 -14.64
N SER A 4 -9.31 -10.44 -13.76
CA SER A 4 -9.15 -9.16 -13.13
C SER A 4 -8.28 -9.35 -11.93
N LYS A 5 -7.19 -8.62 -11.86
CA LYS A 5 -6.30 -8.67 -10.71
C LYS A 5 -6.49 -7.42 -9.89
N CYS A 6 -6.46 -7.58 -8.59
CA CYS A 6 -6.44 -6.43 -7.70
C CYS A 6 -5.16 -5.65 -7.92
N ARG A 7 -5.26 -4.34 -7.90
CA ARG A 7 -4.13 -3.45 -8.11
C ARG A 7 -3.65 -2.90 -6.78
N VAL A 8 -2.35 -3.06 -6.56
CA VAL A 8 -1.71 -2.61 -5.32
C VAL A 8 -0.66 -1.59 -5.68
N LEU A 9 -0.67 -0.45 -5.00
CA LEU A 9 0.38 0.55 -5.15
C LEU A 9 1.26 0.51 -3.90
N CYS A 10 2.55 0.22 -4.09
CA CYS A 10 3.52 0.20 -3.01
C CYS A 10 4.35 1.47 -3.07
N VAL A 11 4.41 2.21 -1.97
CA VAL A 11 5.12 3.48 -1.91
C VAL A 11 6.25 3.36 -0.90
N ASP A 12 7.48 3.33 -1.39
CA ASP A 12 8.67 3.14 -0.57
C ASP A 12 9.85 3.66 -1.38
N ASP A 13 10.71 4.47 -0.77
CA ASP A 13 11.85 5.01 -1.48
C ASP A 13 13.05 4.05 -1.53
N HIS A 14 12.95 2.91 -0.85
CA HIS A 14 13.98 1.88 -0.93
C HIS A 14 13.69 0.98 -2.12
N ARG A 15 14.54 1.10 -3.12
CA ARG A 15 14.32 0.40 -4.37
C ARG A 15 14.26 -1.12 -4.18
N ASP A 16 15.14 -1.65 -3.33
CA ASP A 16 15.18 -3.09 -3.09
C ASP A 16 13.87 -3.58 -2.50
N THR A 17 13.30 -2.82 -1.57
CA THR A 17 12.02 -3.17 -0.98
C THR A 17 10.92 -3.15 -2.03
N SER A 18 10.89 -2.11 -2.84
CA SER A 18 9.85 -1.98 -3.88
C SER A 18 9.93 -3.12 -4.88
N GLU A 19 11.13 -3.47 -5.31
CA GLU A 19 11.30 -4.57 -6.27
C GLU A 19 10.89 -5.91 -5.66
N MET A 20 11.25 -6.12 -4.40
CA MET A 20 10.88 -7.34 -3.70
C MET A 20 9.36 -7.45 -3.57
N LEU A 21 8.70 -6.37 -3.16
CA LEU A 21 7.25 -6.38 -3.01
C LEU A 21 6.55 -6.61 -4.33
N GLN A 22 7.06 -5.97 -5.40
CA GLN A 22 6.49 -6.15 -6.71
C GLN A 22 6.54 -7.62 -7.12
N MET A 23 7.68 -8.27 -6.92
CA MET A 23 7.85 -9.66 -7.28
C MET A 23 6.96 -10.57 -6.43
N LEU A 24 7.00 -10.39 -5.12
CA LEU A 24 6.30 -11.29 -4.22
C LEU A 24 4.79 -11.17 -4.33
N LEU A 25 4.27 -9.95 -4.46
CA LEU A 25 2.83 -9.78 -4.58
C LEU A 25 2.34 -10.16 -5.97
N ALA A 26 3.18 -10.01 -6.99
CA ALA A 26 2.82 -10.50 -8.33
C ALA A 26 2.67 -12.01 -8.32
N GLU A 27 3.47 -12.72 -7.53
CA GLU A 27 3.33 -14.16 -7.38
C GLU A 27 2.01 -14.54 -6.73
N GLU A 28 1.45 -13.63 -5.92
CA GLU A 28 0.16 -13.84 -5.29
C GLU A 28 -0.99 -13.36 -6.17
N ASP A 29 -0.69 -13.10 -7.42
CA ASP A 29 -1.70 -12.75 -8.43
C ASP A 29 -2.26 -11.34 -8.31
N TYR A 30 -1.49 -10.42 -7.75
CA TYR A 30 -1.84 -9.01 -7.71
C TYR A 30 -1.06 -8.24 -8.77
N LYS A 31 -1.66 -7.17 -9.27
CA LYS A 31 -0.96 -6.27 -10.18
C LYS A 31 -0.36 -5.14 -9.33
N VAL A 32 0.96 -5.03 -9.36
CA VAL A 32 1.68 -4.15 -8.44
C VAL A 32 2.37 -3.03 -9.18
N HIS A 33 2.13 -1.80 -8.74
CA HIS A 33 2.88 -0.64 -9.19
C HIS A 33 3.66 -0.11 -7.99
N THR A 34 4.73 0.62 -8.26
CA THR A 34 5.56 1.18 -7.19
C THR A 34 5.76 2.67 -7.41
N ALA A 35 5.90 3.41 -6.31
CA ALA A 35 6.23 4.82 -6.31
C ALA A 35 7.29 5.05 -5.25
N ALA A 36 8.20 5.98 -5.48
CA ALA A 36 9.29 6.26 -4.57
C ALA A 36 9.06 7.50 -3.72
N THR A 37 8.09 8.33 -4.08
CA THR A 37 7.83 9.59 -3.38
C THR A 37 6.33 9.76 -3.18
N MET A 38 5.98 10.67 -2.27
CA MET A 38 4.60 11.01 -2.03
C MET A 38 3.97 11.64 -3.26
N GLU A 39 4.71 12.52 -3.93
CA GLU A 39 4.22 13.19 -5.13
C GLU A 39 3.90 12.19 -6.23
N GLU A 40 4.81 11.26 -6.46
CA GLU A 40 4.60 10.22 -7.47
C GLU A 40 3.38 9.37 -7.15
N ALA A 41 3.25 9.00 -5.88
CA ALA A 41 2.12 8.18 -5.45
C ALA A 41 0.78 8.89 -5.65
N CYS A 42 0.73 10.17 -5.31
CA CYS A 42 -0.49 10.95 -5.50
C CYS A 42 -0.86 11.07 -6.97
N LYS A 43 0.15 11.29 -7.82
CA LYS A 43 -0.10 11.37 -9.25
C LYS A 43 -0.64 10.05 -9.79
N MET A 44 -0.03 8.94 -9.40
CA MET A 44 -0.48 7.63 -9.84
C MET A 44 -1.88 7.33 -9.36
N ALA A 45 -2.18 7.68 -8.11
CA ALA A 45 -3.50 7.44 -7.53
C ALA A 45 -4.58 8.27 -8.21
N SER A 46 -4.22 9.44 -8.75
CA SER A 46 -5.19 10.27 -9.46
C SER A 46 -5.45 9.76 -10.87
N GLU A 47 -4.54 8.97 -11.41
CA GLU A 47 -4.66 8.48 -12.79
C GLU A 47 -5.14 7.04 -12.88
N THR A 48 -4.93 6.25 -11.83
CA THR A 48 -5.26 4.84 -11.84
C THR A 48 -5.99 4.51 -10.54
N GLN A 49 -7.00 3.68 -10.64
CA GLN A 49 -7.74 3.24 -9.47
C GLN A 49 -7.04 2.01 -8.88
N TYR A 50 -6.66 2.11 -7.63
CA TYR A 50 -6.02 1.01 -6.90
C TYR A 50 -7.00 0.39 -5.91
N ASP A 51 -6.71 -0.84 -5.52
CA ASP A 51 -7.53 -1.56 -4.55
C ASP A 51 -6.90 -1.56 -3.17
N LEU A 52 -5.60 -1.25 -3.10
CA LEU A 52 -4.87 -1.25 -1.84
C LEU A 52 -3.61 -0.41 -1.98
N TYR A 53 -3.25 0.29 -0.93
CA TYR A 53 -1.98 1.01 -0.85
C TYR A 53 -1.12 0.39 0.24
N VAL A 54 0.18 0.19 -0.05
CA VAL A 54 1.17 -0.23 0.93
C VAL A 54 2.16 0.91 1.06
N LEU A 55 2.28 1.49 2.25
CA LEU A 55 3.03 2.73 2.45
C LEU A 55 4.15 2.54 3.47
N ASP A 56 5.29 3.16 3.20
CA ASP A 56 6.33 3.32 4.20
C ASP A 56 6.04 4.59 5.00
N LYS A 57 6.49 4.63 6.24
CA LYS A 57 6.21 5.78 7.09
C LYS A 57 7.03 7.01 6.69
N ARG A 58 8.24 6.82 6.17
CA ARG A 58 9.11 7.94 5.79
C ARG A 58 9.35 7.94 4.30
N LEU A 59 9.14 9.08 3.68
CA LEU A 59 9.35 9.27 2.26
C LEU A 59 10.22 10.51 2.07
N PRO A 60 10.90 10.64 0.92
CA PRO A 60 11.80 11.79 0.71
C PRO A 60 11.10 13.14 0.79
N ASP A 61 9.83 13.20 0.39
CA ASP A 61 9.10 14.45 0.30
C ASP A 61 7.94 14.53 1.29
N GLY A 62 7.92 13.67 2.32
CA GLY A 62 6.88 13.73 3.31
C GLY A 62 6.84 12.47 4.15
N THR A 63 5.70 12.21 4.73
CA THR A 63 5.54 11.02 5.57
C THR A 63 4.42 10.15 5.02
N GLY A 64 4.48 8.85 5.36
CA GLY A 64 3.39 7.96 5.00
C GLY A 64 2.08 8.37 5.65
N ILE A 65 2.13 9.00 6.82
CA ILE A 65 0.92 9.50 7.49
C ILE A 65 0.25 10.57 6.63
N GLN A 66 1.05 11.56 6.15
CA GLN A 66 0.53 12.59 5.27
C GLN A 66 -0.04 11.98 4.00
N LEU A 67 0.67 11.02 3.44
CA LEU A 67 0.22 10.36 2.23
C LEU A 67 -1.06 9.58 2.46
N CYS A 68 -1.15 8.86 3.58
CA CYS A 68 -2.34 8.11 3.94
C CYS A 68 -3.57 9.03 4.00
N GLU A 69 -3.41 10.18 4.63
CA GLU A 69 -4.49 11.16 4.74
C GLU A 69 -4.89 11.72 3.38
N THR A 70 -3.90 11.98 2.53
CA THR A 70 -4.18 12.49 1.18
C THR A 70 -4.88 11.43 0.33
N LEU A 71 -4.40 10.19 0.40
CA LEU A 71 -5.02 9.11 -0.37
C LEU A 71 -6.42 8.81 0.11
N ALA A 72 -6.69 9.00 1.40
CA ALA A 72 -8.04 8.80 1.91
C ALA A 72 -9.03 9.78 1.29
N LYS A 73 -8.57 10.96 0.94
CA LYS A 73 -9.42 11.93 0.26
C LYS A 73 -9.60 11.61 -1.21
N LEU A 74 -8.55 11.12 -1.85
CA LEU A 74 -8.60 10.76 -3.27
C LEU A 74 -9.35 9.45 -3.50
N SER A 75 -9.20 8.52 -2.58
CA SER A 75 -9.72 7.16 -2.75
C SER A 75 -10.30 6.69 -1.42
N PRO A 76 -11.48 7.20 -1.01
CA PRO A 76 -11.97 6.99 0.36
C PRO A 76 -12.19 5.53 0.75
N ASN A 77 -12.42 4.66 -0.22
CA ASN A 77 -12.74 3.27 0.10
C ASN A 77 -11.56 2.32 -0.07
N VAL A 78 -10.37 2.85 -0.33
CA VAL A 78 -9.20 2.02 -0.58
C VAL A 78 -8.37 1.93 0.70
N PRO A 79 -8.16 0.72 1.23
CA PRO A 79 -7.40 0.58 2.48
C PRO A 79 -5.91 0.83 2.28
N CYS A 80 -5.26 1.26 3.37
CA CYS A 80 -3.83 1.46 3.41
C CYS A 80 -3.21 0.52 4.43
N ILE A 81 -2.10 -0.12 4.08
CA ILE A 81 -1.28 -0.89 5.00
C ILE A 81 0.04 -0.15 5.15
N PHE A 82 0.50 0.05 6.38
CA PHE A 82 1.86 0.54 6.59
C PHE A 82 2.81 -0.65 6.69
N TYR A 83 3.90 -0.58 5.94
CA TYR A 83 4.95 -1.59 5.98
C TYR A 83 6.27 -0.83 6.16
N THR A 84 6.78 -0.79 7.38
CA THR A 84 7.86 0.12 7.72
C THR A 84 8.81 -0.49 8.74
N GLY A 85 10.08 -0.08 8.68
CA GLY A 85 11.05 -0.46 9.69
C GLY A 85 10.94 0.36 10.97
N ASP A 86 10.18 1.46 10.92
CA ASP A 86 10.01 2.36 12.04
C ASP A 86 8.75 1.93 12.81
N ALA A 87 8.85 0.80 13.51
CA ALA A 87 7.69 0.10 14.03
C ALA A 87 7.47 0.26 15.53
N TYR A 88 7.78 1.44 16.06
CA TYR A 88 7.48 1.73 17.46
C TYR A 88 5.99 1.90 17.66
N GLU A 89 5.53 1.65 18.88
CA GLU A 89 4.11 1.69 19.19
C GLU A 89 3.49 3.06 18.89
N ILE A 90 4.23 4.15 19.13
CA ILE A 90 3.70 5.48 18.84
C ILE A 90 3.42 5.65 17.35
N HIS A 91 4.27 5.09 16.50
CA HIS A 91 4.08 5.19 15.05
C HIS A 91 2.91 4.32 14.60
N ARG A 92 2.72 3.18 15.23
CA ARG A 92 1.60 2.32 14.96
C ARG A 92 0.29 3.03 15.26
N ARG A 93 0.23 3.70 16.41
CA ARG A 93 -0.96 4.47 16.80
C ARG A 93 -1.23 5.60 15.84
N GLU A 94 -0.17 6.30 15.42
CA GLU A 94 -0.33 7.39 14.45
C GLU A 94 -0.88 6.88 13.13
N ALA A 95 -0.41 5.72 12.67
CA ALA A 95 -0.87 5.14 11.42
C ALA A 95 -2.35 4.82 11.48
N PHE A 96 -2.79 4.16 12.56
CA PHE A 96 -4.21 3.83 12.70
C PHE A 96 -5.07 5.08 12.87
N ALA A 97 -4.55 6.09 13.55
CA ALA A 97 -5.27 7.35 13.70
C ALA A 97 -5.45 8.04 12.35
N ALA A 98 -4.51 7.85 11.44
CA ALA A 98 -4.59 8.44 10.10
C ALA A 98 -5.50 7.62 9.17
N GLY A 99 -5.98 6.47 9.62
CA GLY A 99 -6.90 5.67 8.84
C GLY A 99 -6.33 4.37 8.28
N ALA A 100 -5.12 3.97 8.72
CA ALA A 100 -4.52 2.73 8.23
C ALA A 100 -5.38 1.53 8.62
N ALA A 101 -5.47 0.56 7.73
CA ALA A 101 -6.20 -0.67 8.00
C ALA A 101 -5.30 -1.72 8.66
N ALA A 102 -3.98 -1.62 8.47
CA ALA A 102 -3.03 -2.54 9.08
C ALA A 102 -1.67 -1.89 9.18
N PHE A 103 -0.83 -2.42 10.06
CA PHE A 103 0.52 -1.92 10.29
C PHE A 103 1.41 -3.14 10.44
N VAL A 104 2.39 -3.28 9.55
CA VAL A 104 3.29 -4.44 9.54
C VAL A 104 4.72 -3.95 9.61
N ALA A 105 5.51 -4.55 10.50
CA ALA A 105 6.91 -4.16 10.67
C ALA A 105 7.78 -4.89 9.65
N LYS A 106 8.72 -4.16 9.04
CA LYS A 106 9.73 -4.81 8.20
C LYS A 106 10.64 -5.63 9.08
N PRO A 107 11.09 -6.78 8.67
CA PRO A 107 10.93 -7.40 7.35
C PRO A 107 9.87 -8.53 7.34
N ASP A 108 8.79 -8.39 8.07
CA ASP A 108 7.79 -9.44 8.18
C ASP A 108 6.97 -9.54 6.89
N ILE A 109 7.53 -10.23 5.91
CA ILE A 109 6.89 -10.39 4.61
C ILE A 109 5.63 -11.25 4.70
N GLU A 110 5.66 -12.30 5.50
CA GLU A 110 4.47 -13.13 5.66
C GLU A 110 3.31 -12.35 6.25
N GLY A 111 3.60 -11.54 7.26
CA GLY A 111 2.59 -10.69 7.85
C GLY A 111 2.00 -9.72 6.86
N LEU A 112 2.85 -9.15 5.99
CA LEU A 112 2.38 -8.24 4.97
C LEU A 112 1.49 -8.95 3.95
N ILE A 113 1.91 -10.10 3.46
CA ILE A 113 1.12 -10.84 2.49
C ILE A 113 -0.22 -11.25 3.08
N ASN A 114 -0.22 -11.68 4.34
CA ASN A 114 -1.47 -12.04 5.01
C ASN A 114 -2.40 -10.86 5.15
N ALA A 115 -1.86 -9.68 5.49
CA ALA A 115 -2.67 -8.47 5.60
C ALA A 115 -3.28 -8.09 4.26
N VAL A 116 -2.50 -8.20 3.18
CA VAL A 116 -2.98 -7.90 1.84
C VAL A 116 -4.13 -8.85 1.49
N HIS A 117 -3.95 -10.15 1.74
CA HIS A 117 -4.99 -11.13 1.44
C HIS A 117 -6.25 -10.85 2.24
N GLN A 118 -6.11 -10.52 3.53
CA GLN A 118 -7.27 -10.27 4.36
C GLN A 118 -8.06 -9.06 3.89
N LEU A 119 -7.36 -8.00 3.51
CA LEU A 119 -8.04 -6.77 3.11
C LEU A 119 -8.66 -6.87 1.72
N LEU A 120 -8.10 -7.70 0.85
CA LEU A 120 -8.61 -7.87 -0.50
C LEU A 120 -9.54 -9.06 -0.66
N ALA A 121 -9.58 -9.95 0.34
CA ALA A 121 -10.49 -11.09 0.30
C ALA A 121 -11.93 -10.59 0.35
N GLY A 122 -12.76 -11.08 -0.52
CA GLY A 122 -14.15 -10.66 -0.56
C GLY A 122 -14.39 -9.32 -1.21
N SER A 123 -13.30 -8.64 -1.63
CA SER A 123 -13.47 -7.40 -2.35
C SER A 123 -13.64 -7.67 -3.82
N GLU A 124 -14.38 -6.79 -4.46
CA GLU A 124 -14.39 -6.79 -5.91
C GLU A 124 -13.30 -5.87 -6.34
N CYS A 125 -12.29 -6.43 -6.99
CA CYS A 125 -11.20 -5.62 -7.45
C CYS A 125 -11.63 -4.76 -8.62
N ALA A 126 -10.86 -3.71 -8.87
CA ALA A 126 -11.26 -2.62 -9.73
C ALA A 126 -11.65 -3.04 -11.13
N THR A 127 -11.09 -4.07 -11.65
CA THR A 127 -11.47 -4.40 -12.96
C THR A 127 -12.50 -5.40 -12.93
N THR A 128 -13.52 -5.23 -13.67
CA THR A 128 -14.43 -6.22 -13.73
C THR A 128 -14.66 -6.52 -15.01
N THR A 129 -14.80 -7.47 -15.25
CA THR A 129 -15.17 -7.90 -16.42
C THR A 129 -15.42 -7.34 -17.39
#